data_88aeea472db8827ce132e9a2c61cbdf9
#
_entry.id   88aeea472db8827ce132e9a2c61cbdf9
#
_cell.length_a   1.000
_cell.length_b   1.000
_cell.length_c   1.000
_cell.angle_alpha   90.00
_cell.angle_beta   90.00
_cell.angle_gamma   90.00
#
_symmetry.space_group_name_H-M   'P 1'
#
loop_
_entity.id
_entity.type
_entity.pdbx_description
1 polymer ?
#
loop_
_entity_poly.entity_id
_entity_poly.type
_entity_poly.pdbx_seq_one_letter_code
_entity_poly.pdbx_strand_id
1 'polypeptide(L)'
;MDRENLRSEVKELIVSGLRLSIAPTEIADDTSIFGDNAGGGGLGLDSIDALELVVLVEERYHVSIPDEEVGKRAFASVSALIDFILHERGAA
;
A
#
# COMPACT_ATOMS: atom_id res chain seq x y z
N MET A 1 1.15 13.92 -10.38
CA MET A 1 1.46 12.49 -10.28
C MET A 1 0.37 11.70 -10.97
N ASP A 2 0.77 10.84 -11.88
CA ASP A 2 -0.17 10.06 -12.66
C ASP A 2 -0.62 8.82 -11.87
N ARG A 3 -1.93 8.60 -11.82
CA ARG A 3 -2.48 7.48 -11.06
C ARG A 3 -1.97 6.12 -11.58
N GLU A 4 -1.85 5.97 -12.89
CA GLU A 4 -1.35 4.72 -13.45
C GLU A 4 0.10 4.45 -13.09
N ASN A 5 0.93 5.47 -13.17
CA ASN A 5 2.33 5.35 -12.75
C ASN A 5 2.42 5.06 -11.26
N LEU A 6 1.60 5.74 -10.47
CA LEU A 6 1.59 5.52 -9.03
C LEU A 6 1.14 4.11 -8.70
N ARG A 7 0.16 3.61 -9.41
CA ARG A 7 -0.32 2.23 -9.20
C ARG A 7 0.80 1.22 -9.39
N SER A 8 1.54 1.37 -10.47
CA SER A 8 2.68 0.48 -10.74
C SER A 8 3.75 0.63 -9.68
N GLU A 9 4.07 1.86 -9.31
CA GLU A 9 5.09 2.13 -8.30
C GLU A 9 4.73 1.56 -6.94
N VAL A 10 3.47 1.71 -6.53
CA VAL A 10 3.01 1.20 -5.24
C VAL A 10 3.10 -0.32 -5.21
N LYS A 11 2.68 -0.97 -6.27
CA LYS A 11 2.76 -2.42 -6.34
C LYS A 11 4.20 -2.90 -6.30
N GLU A 12 5.09 -2.23 -7.01
CA GLU A 12 6.52 -2.55 -6.98
C GLU A 12 7.11 -2.29 -5.61
N LEU A 13 6.71 -1.20 -4.97
CA LEU A 13 7.19 -0.88 -3.64
C LEU A 13 6.80 -1.96 -2.63
N ILE A 14 5.57 -2.42 -2.70
CA ILE A 14 5.10 -3.49 -1.82
C ILE A 14 5.91 -4.77 -2.03
N VAL A 15 6.05 -5.17 -3.27
CA VAL A 15 6.75 -6.42 -3.59
C VAL A 15 8.23 -6.33 -3.23
N SER A 16 8.89 -5.26 -3.64
CA SER A 16 10.33 -5.09 -3.38
C SER A 16 10.61 -4.82 -1.92
N GLY A 17 9.82 -3.93 -1.31
CA GLY A 17 10.05 -3.52 0.07
C GLY A 17 9.83 -4.64 1.06
N LEU A 18 8.84 -5.47 0.81
CA LEU A 18 8.51 -6.58 1.70
C LEU A 18 9.04 -7.91 1.21
N ARG A 19 9.78 -7.90 0.11
CA ARG A 19 10.42 -9.10 -0.46
C ARG A 19 9.42 -10.22 -0.71
N LEU A 20 8.30 -9.85 -1.32
CA LEU A 20 7.28 -10.84 -1.66
C LEU A 20 7.73 -11.65 -2.88
N SER A 21 7.22 -12.86 -2.98
CA SER A 21 7.61 -13.75 -4.07
C SER A 21 6.68 -13.68 -5.28
N ILE A 22 5.78 -12.71 -5.30
CA ILE A 22 4.86 -12.51 -6.41
C ILE A 22 5.31 -11.32 -7.25
N ALA A 23 4.87 -11.28 -8.50
CA ALA A 23 5.16 -10.14 -9.37
C ALA A 23 4.20 -8.99 -9.04
N PRO A 24 4.65 -7.73 -9.18
CA PRO A 24 3.77 -6.59 -8.94
C PRO A 24 2.49 -6.64 -9.78
N THR A 25 2.58 -7.17 -11.00
CA THR A 25 1.42 -7.27 -11.88
C THR A 25 0.37 -8.26 -11.41
N GLU A 26 0.73 -9.12 -10.46
CA GLU A 26 -0.22 -10.08 -9.88
C GLU A 26 -1.09 -9.46 -8.79
N ILE A 27 -0.76 -8.24 -8.35
CA ILE A 27 -1.52 -7.55 -7.33
C ILE A 27 -2.64 -6.75 -8.01
N ALA A 28 -3.87 -7.05 -7.64
CA ALA A 28 -5.02 -6.30 -8.17
C ALA A 28 -5.21 -5.01 -7.37
N ASP A 29 -5.85 -4.02 -7.98
CA ASP A 29 -6.08 -2.73 -7.34
C ASP A 29 -6.93 -2.85 -6.08
N ASP A 30 -7.86 -3.77 -6.06
CA ASP A 30 -8.75 -3.97 -4.92
C ASP A 30 -8.25 -5.02 -3.94
N THR A 31 -7.02 -5.51 -4.14
CA THR A 31 -6.40 -6.46 -3.22
C THR A 31 -6.23 -5.82 -1.86
N SER A 32 -6.67 -6.50 -0.82
CA SER A 32 -6.51 -6.06 0.55
C SER A 32 -5.05 -6.21 0.96
N ILE A 33 -4.43 -5.13 1.44
CA ILE A 33 -3.01 -5.19 1.78
C ILE A 33 -2.80 -6.01 3.05
N PHE A 34 -3.62 -5.76 4.07
CA PHE A 34 -3.53 -6.48 5.34
C PHE A 34 -4.70 -7.41 5.56
N GLY A 35 -5.40 -7.76 4.50
CA GLY A 35 -6.54 -8.58 4.64
C GLY A 35 -6.17 -9.97 5.12
N ASP A 36 -7.07 -10.58 5.85
CA ASP A 36 -6.87 -11.93 6.24
C ASP A 36 -7.05 -12.85 5.01
N ASN A 37 -6.27 -13.90 4.97
CA ASN A 37 -6.26 -14.81 3.84
C ASN A 37 -7.43 -15.78 3.83
N ALA A 38 -8.26 -15.76 4.84
CA ALA A 38 -9.38 -16.66 4.93
C ALA A 38 -10.33 -16.51 3.75
N GLY A 39 -10.45 -15.29 3.24
CA GLY A 39 -11.25 -15.03 2.06
C GLY A 39 -10.47 -15.12 0.75
N GLY A 40 -9.17 -15.37 0.83
CA GLY A 40 -8.33 -15.49 -0.35
C GLY A 40 -8.04 -14.18 -1.07
N GLY A 41 -8.38 -13.06 -0.47
CA GLY A 41 -8.26 -11.79 -1.16
C GLY A 41 -7.15 -10.86 -0.69
N GLY A 42 -6.41 -11.23 0.33
CA GLY A 42 -5.40 -10.34 0.88
C GLY A 42 -3.98 -10.80 0.62
N LEU A 43 -3.03 -9.91 0.88
CA LEU A 43 -1.60 -10.25 0.79
C LEU A 43 -1.11 -10.98 2.04
N GLY A 44 -1.89 -10.98 3.09
CA GLY A 44 -1.56 -11.72 4.30
C GLY A 44 -0.40 -11.15 5.09
N LEU A 45 -0.20 -9.85 5.00
CA LEU A 45 0.89 -9.19 5.71
C LEU A 45 0.58 -9.07 7.20
N ASP A 46 1.60 -9.26 8.01
CA ASP A 46 1.44 -9.14 9.47
C ASP A 46 1.76 -7.72 9.95
N SER A 47 1.72 -7.51 11.27
CA SER A 47 1.94 -6.19 11.86
C SER A 47 3.33 -5.64 11.57
N ILE A 48 4.33 -6.51 11.50
CA ILE A 48 5.70 -6.08 11.23
C ILE A 48 5.81 -5.60 9.79
N ASP A 49 5.21 -6.34 8.88
CA ASP A 49 5.17 -5.95 7.47
C ASP A 49 4.43 -4.63 7.31
N ALA A 50 3.35 -4.45 8.08
CA ALA A 50 2.58 -3.21 8.04
C ALA A 50 3.42 -2.01 8.43
N LEU A 51 4.18 -2.13 9.51
CA LEU A 51 5.04 -1.04 9.97
C LEU A 51 6.11 -0.72 8.94
N GLU A 52 6.70 -1.74 8.35
CA GLU A 52 7.71 -1.54 7.33
C GLU A 52 7.13 -0.82 6.11
N LEU A 53 5.95 -1.23 5.69
CA LEU A 53 5.29 -0.62 4.54
C LEU A 53 4.93 0.84 4.82
N VAL A 54 4.48 1.14 6.04
CA VAL A 54 4.20 2.52 6.44
C VAL A 54 5.44 3.38 6.26
N VAL A 55 6.57 2.94 6.76
CA VAL A 55 7.83 3.68 6.66
C VAL A 55 8.21 3.86 5.19
N LEU A 56 8.11 2.81 4.40
CA LEU A 56 8.46 2.87 2.98
C LEU A 56 7.60 3.89 2.22
N VAL A 57 6.30 3.87 2.48
CA VAL A 57 5.38 4.78 1.82
C VAL A 57 5.65 6.23 2.25
N GLU A 58 5.85 6.44 3.55
CA GLU A 58 6.13 7.79 4.05
C GLU A 58 7.39 8.36 3.44
N GLU A 59 8.44 7.55 3.35
CA GLU A 59 9.71 8.00 2.78
C GLU A 59 9.63 8.19 1.28
N ARG A 60 8.98 7.28 0.60
CA ARG A 60 8.92 7.34 -0.87
C ARG A 60 8.07 8.48 -1.38
N TYR A 61 6.95 8.74 -0.74
CA TYR A 61 5.97 9.70 -1.24
C TYR A 61 5.86 10.96 -0.39
N HIS A 62 6.64 11.05 0.68
CA HIS A 62 6.64 12.21 1.57
C HIS A 62 5.25 12.50 2.11
N VAL A 63 4.55 11.45 2.51
CA VAL A 63 3.24 11.55 3.14
C VAL A 63 3.36 11.13 4.59
N SER A 64 2.39 11.50 5.40
CA SER A 64 2.40 11.17 6.81
C SER A 64 1.24 10.26 7.16
N ILE A 65 1.53 9.19 7.90
CA ILE A 65 0.52 8.28 8.41
C ILE A 65 0.61 8.38 9.93
N PRO A 66 -0.17 9.31 10.53
CA PRO A 66 0.05 9.68 11.93
C PRO A 66 -0.35 8.63 12.95
N ASP A 67 -1.31 7.76 12.62
CA ASP A 67 -1.74 6.77 13.58
C ASP A 67 -2.25 5.51 12.89
N GLU A 68 -2.59 4.52 13.71
CA GLU A 68 -3.02 3.21 13.24
C GLU A 68 -4.35 3.27 12.49
N GLU A 69 -5.24 4.16 12.92
CA GLU A 69 -6.52 4.28 12.26
C GLU A 69 -6.40 4.79 10.84
N VAL A 70 -5.59 5.81 10.65
CA VAL A 70 -5.30 6.31 9.31
C VAL A 70 -4.61 5.23 8.49
N GLY A 71 -3.67 4.50 9.10
CA GLY A 71 -3.00 3.40 8.44
C GLY A 71 -3.95 2.32 7.96
N LYS A 72 -4.89 1.94 8.80
CA LYS A 72 -5.87 0.92 8.42
C LYS A 72 -6.69 1.34 7.21
N ARG A 73 -7.08 2.59 7.16
CA ARG A 73 -7.85 3.10 6.03
C ARG A 73 -6.99 3.22 4.77
N ALA A 74 -5.77 3.74 4.92
CA ALA A 74 -4.88 3.93 3.79
C ALA A 74 -4.47 2.58 3.18
N PHE A 75 -4.27 1.58 4.02
CA PHE A 75 -3.80 0.27 3.57
C PHE A 75 -4.91 -0.77 3.44
N ALA A 76 -6.16 -0.33 3.37
CA ALA A 76 -7.28 -1.26 3.19
C ALA A 76 -7.17 -2.03 1.88
N SER A 77 -6.67 -1.38 0.84
CA SER A 77 -6.43 -2.01 -0.44
C SER A 77 -5.36 -1.21 -1.18
N VAL A 78 -4.87 -1.76 -2.28
CA VAL A 78 -3.93 -1.02 -3.13
C VAL A 78 -4.58 0.27 -3.62
N SER A 79 -5.83 0.19 -4.07
CA SER A 79 -6.56 1.36 -4.55
C SER A 79 -6.72 2.41 -3.45
N ALA A 80 -7.03 1.98 -2.22
CA ALA A 80 -7.14 2.90 -1.10
C ALA A 80 -5.83 3.60 -0.81
N LEU A 81 -4.72 2.87 -0.88
CA LEU A 81 -3.39 3.44 -0.66
C LEU A 81 -3.06 4.46 -1.74
N ILE A 82 -3.36 4.15 -3.00
CA ILE A 82 -3.14 5.08 -4.10
C ILE A 82 -3.96 6.36 -3.88
N ASP A 83 -5.22 6.22 -3.51
CA ASP A 83 -6.08 7.36 -3.24
C ASP A 83 -5.55 8.19 -2.09
N PHE A 84 -5.08 7.55 -1.04
CA PHE A 84 -4.49 8.24 0.10
C PHE A 84 -3.28 9.07 -0.32
N ILE A 85 -2.36 8.47 -1.08
CA ILE A 85 -1.15 9.15 -1.53
C ILE A 85 -1.53 10.34 -2.42
N LEU A 86 -2.44 10.14 -3.35
CA LEU A 86 -2.87 11.21 -4.25
C LEU A 86 -3.55 12.34 -3.49
N HIS A 87 -4.35 12.00 -2.49
CA HIS A 87 -5.02 13.00 -1.67
C HIS A 87 -4.01 13.84 -0.90
N GLU A 88 -3.03 13.20 -0.28
CA GLU A 88 -2.03 13.89 0.52
C GLU A 88 -1.11 14.76 -0.34
N ARG A 89 -0.72 14.28 -1.50
CA ARG A 89 0.18 15.04 -2.37
C ARG A 89 -0.56 15.97 -3.30
N GLY A 90 -1.71 15.55 -3.76
CA GLY A 90 -2.49 16.34 -4.69
C GLY A 90 -3.16 17.55 -4.07
N ALA A 91 -3.27 17.54 -2.74
CA ALA A 91 -3.83 18.67 -2.02
C ALA A 91 -2.87 19.86 -1.96
N ALA A 92 -1.65 19.64 -2.32
CA ALA A 92 -0.63 20.68 -2.30
C ALA A 92 -0.80 21.65 -3.47
#